data_31b53b598b75f0d81cc939bfa7bd4a27
#
_entry.id   31b53b598b75f0d81cc939bfa7bd4a27
#
_cell.length_a   1.000
_cell.length_b   1.000
_cell.length_c   1.000
_cell.angle_alpha   90.00
_cell.angle_beta   90.00
_cell.angle_gamma   90.00
#
_symmetry.space_group_name_H-M   'P 1'
#
loop_
_entity.id
_entity.type
_entity.pdbx_description
1 polymer ?
#
loop_
_entity_poly.entity_id
_entity_poly.type
_entity_poly.pdbx_seq_one_letter_code
_entity_poly.pdbx_strand_id
1 'polypeptide(L)'
;MASGSSGPPKLDGRNYRYWKARMAGYLEAINHIAWAVTEKPIVGPWNEDQVKYGARAKNALFDALSEEIFARVHSKKTAHEIWEALEAI
;
A
#
# COMPACT_ATOMS: atom_id res chain seq x y z
N MET A 1 14.93 -17.78 -9.73
CA MET A 1 14.76 -17.38 -9.57
C MET A 1 14.41 -16.60 -9.38
N ALA A 2 14.19 -16.51 -9.19
CA ALA A 2 13.91 -15.82 -8.99
C ALA A 2 13.89 -15.15 -8.51
N SER A 3 14.33 -14.92 -8.48
CA SER A 3 14.25 -14.37 -7.93
C SER A 3 13.58 -13.68 -7.71
N GLY A 4 13.47 -14.24 -7.72
CA GLY A 4 12.34 -13.56 -7.45
C GLY A 4 12.50 -12.16 -7.06
N SER A 5 11.77 -11.42 -7.65
CA SER A 5 11.74 -10.05 -7.30
C SER A 5 11.20 -9.90 -5.89
N SER A 6 11.83 -9.07 -5.12
CA SER A 6 11.48 -8.92 -3.72
C SER A 6 10.65 -7.67 -3.46
N GLY A 7 10.37 -6.87 -4.47
CA GLY A 7 9.63 -5.66 -4.27
C GLY A 7 8.13 -5.82 -4.46
N PRO A 8 7.34 -4.81 -4.13
CA PRO A 8 5.91 -4.86 -4.36
C PRO A 8 5.59 -4.80 -5.86
N PRO A 9 4.41 -5.31 -6.25
CA PRO A 9 3.99 -5.21 -7.65
C PRO A 9 3.87 -3.75 -8.07
N LYS A 10 4.25 -3.44 -9.30
CA LYS A 10 4.27 -2.07 -9.79
C LYS A 10 2.95 -1.69 -10.46
N LEU A 11 2.49 -0.49 -10.16
CA LEU A 11 1.28 0.05 -10.77
C LEU A 11 1.68 0.92 -11.95
N ASP A 12 1.21 0.57 -13.15
CA ASP A 12 1.60 1.28 -14.36
C ASP A 12 0.46 2.10 -14.98
N GLY A 13 -0.66 2.24 -14.27
CA GLY A 13 -1.75 3.07 -14.73
C GLY A 13 -2.77 2.35 -15.59
N ARG A 14 -2.46 1.16 -16.08
CA ARG A 14 -3.38 0.39 -16.91
C ARG A 14 -3.81 -0.91 -16.26
N ASN A 15 -3.07 -1.34 -15.26
CA ASN A 15 -3.25 -2.65 -14.64
C ASN A 15 -3.85 -2.54 -13.25
N TYR A 16 -4.64 -1.51 -12.99
CA TYR A 16 -5.07 -1.23 -11.61
C TYR A 16 -5.78 -2.40 -10.92
N ARG A 17 -6.71 -3.05 -11.61
CA ARG A 17 -7.43 -4.16 -10.99
C ARG A 17 -6.51 -5.32 -10.62
N TYR A 18 -5.65 -5.68 -11.55
CA TYR A 18 -4.68 -6.74 -11.32
C TYR A 18 -3.72 -6.33 -10.19
N TRP A 19 -3.21 -5.10 -10.29
CA TRP A 19 -2.29 -4.59 -9.29
C TRP A 19 -2.91 -4.58 -7.89
N LYS A 20 -4.15 -4.13 -7.81
CA LYS A 20 -4.84 -4.02 -6.53
C LYS A 20 -4.89 -5.37 -5.80
N ALA A 21 -5.26 -6.40 -6.53
CA ALA A 21 -5.34 -7.74 -5.96
C ALA A 21 -3.97 -8.23 -5.52
N ARG A 22 -2.94 -8.01 -6.36
CA ARG A 22 -1.61 -8.46 -6.04
C ARG A 22 -1.01 -7.68 -4.87
N MET A 23 -1.29 -6.39 -4.82
CA MET A 23 -0.77 -5.55 -3.75
C MET A 23 -1.40 -5.90 -2.41
N ALA A 24 -2.70 -6.21 -2.41
CA ALA A 24 -3.37 -6.65 -1.19
C ALA A 24 -2.69 -7.91 -0.64
N GLY A 25 -2.39 -8.87 -1.51
CA GLY A 25 -1.69 -10.07 -1.10
C GLY A 25 -0.29 -9.80 -0.60
N TYR A 26 0.39 -8.87 -1.25
CA TYR A 26 1.74 -8.50 -0.85
C TYR A 26 1.75 -7.91 0.57
N LEU A 27 0.80 -7.01 0.84
CA LEU A 27 0.70 -6.38 2.16
C LEU A 27 0.35 -7.41 3.23
N GLU A 28 -0.57 -8.29 2.91
CA GLU A 28 -0.96 -9.34 3.84
C GLU A 28 0.23 -10.27 4.16
N ALA A 29 1.07 -10.50 3.17
CA ALA A 29 2.26 -11.34 3.36
C ALA A 29 3.30 -10.66 4.25
N ILE A 30 3.35 -9.32 4.26
CA ILE A 30 4.20 -8.62 5.20
C ILE A 30 3.71 -8.89 6.62
N ASN A 31 2.43 -8.67 6.85
CA ASN A 31 1.80 -8.91 8.13
C ASN A 31 0.31 -8.61 7.98
N HIS A 32 -0.54 -9.39 8.65
CA HIS A 32 -1.98 -9.16 8.51
C HIS A 32 -2.39 -7.75 8.99
N ILE A 33 -1.63 -7.17 9.90
CA ILE A 33 -1.91 -5.81 10.36
C ILE A 33 -1.62 -4.80 9.26
N ALA A 34 -0.55 -5.02 8.47
CA ALA A 34 -0.24 -4.13 7.36
C ALA A 34 -1.40 -4.05 6.37
N TRP A 35 -2.02 -5.17 6.08
CA TRP A 35 -3.18 -5.16 5.20
C TRP A 35 -4.40 -4.54 5.90
N ALA A 36 -4.63 -4.90 7.17
CA ALA A 36 -5.80 -4.42 7.89
C ALA A 36 -5.84 -2.90 7.96
N VAL A 37 -4.69 -2.26 8.24
CA VAL A 37 -4.66 -0.79 8.35
C VAL A 37 -4.74 -0.11 6.99
N THR A 38 -4.49 -0.85 5.92
CA THR A 38 -4.63 -0.34 4.56
C THR A 38 -6.07 -0.46 4.08
N GLU A 39 -6.67 -1.59 4.35
CA GLU A 39 -8.02 -1.89 3.87
C GLU A 39 -9.07 -0.97 4.47
N LYS A 40 -8.96 -0.68 5.77
CA LYS A 40 -9.95 0.11 6.48
C LYS A 40 -9.28 1.17 7.33
N PRO A 41 -9.95 2.30 7.53
CA PRO A 41 -9.39 3.32 8.41
C PRO A 41 -9.39 2.84 9.86
N ILE A 42 -8.41 3.29 10.61
CA ILE A 42 -8.32 2.96 12.03
C ILE A 42 -9.04 4.04 12.83
N VAL A 43 -9.97 3.63 13.66
CA VAL A 43 -10.72 4.54 14.50
C VAL A 43 -10.09 4.53 15.89
N GLY A 44 -9.84 5.72 16.43
CA GLY A 44 -9.24 5.84 17.75
C GLY A 44 -7.72 5.81 17.67
N PRO A 45 -7.07 5.82 18.84
CA PRO A 45 -5.60 5.84 18.86
C PRO A 45 -5.02 4.53 18.32
N TRP A 46 -3.89 4.65 17.65
CA TRP A 46 -3.21 3.50 17.07
C TRP A 46 -2.33 2.84 18.12
N ASN A 47 -2.32 1.51 18.14
CA ASN A 47 -1.37 0.81 18.98
C ASN A 47 -0.02 0.71 18.26
N GLU A 48 0.96 0.17 18.97
CA GLU A 48 2.33 0.09 18.48
C GLU A 48 2.45 -0.68 17.17
N ASP A 49 1.76 -1.80 17.08
CA ASP A 49 1.81 -2.63 15.88
C ASP A 49 1.16 -1.93 14.70
N GLN A 50 0.08 -1.22 14.93
CA GLN A 50 -0.59 -0.49 13.86
C GLN A 50 0.31 0.62 13.32
N VAL A 51 1.03 1.31 14.20
CA VAL A 51 1.97 2.33 13.78
C VAL A 51 3.08 1.70 12.94
N LYS A 52 3.65 0.62 13.45
CA LYS A 52 4.77 -0.05 12.79
C LYS A 52 4.38 -0.59 11.42
N TYR A 53 3.32 -1.37 11.37
CA TYR A 53 2.94 -2.01 10.11
C TYR A 53 2.22 -1.05 9.18
N GLY A 54 1.61 -0.02 9.72
CA GLY A 54 1.07 1.06 8.90
C GLY A 54 2.16 1.78 8.14
N ALA A 55 3.29 2.03 8.79
CA ALA A 55 4.43 2.65 8.14
C ALA A 55 4.99 1.75 7.04
N ARG A 56 5.07 0.45 7.31
CA ARG A 56 5.56 -0.50 6.31
C ARG A 56 4.63 -0.57 5.11
N ALA A 57 3.33 -0.57 5.36
CA ALA A 57 2.34 -0.61 4.29
C ALA A 57 2.43 0.66 3.43
N LYS A 58 2.54 1.80 4.08
CA LYS A 58 2.66 3.08 3.39
C LYS A 58 3.90 3.09 2.49
N ASN A 59 5.02 2.65 3.03
CA ASN A 59 6.25 2.61 2.26
C ASN A 59 6.13 1.65 1.06
N ALA A 60 5.52 0.50 1.27
CA ALA A 60 5.35 -0.47 0.19
C ALA A 60 4.46 0.10 -0.91
N LEU A 61 3.41 0.82 -0.54
CA LEU A 61 2.53 1.45 -1.52
C LEU A 61 3.29 2.48 -2.34
N PHE A 62 4.03 3.36 -1.67
CA PHE A 62 4.81 4.38 -2.38
C PHE A 62 5.83 3.72 -3.32
N ASP A 63 6.45 2.65 -2.87
CA ASP A 63 7.46 1.94 -3.65
C ASP A 63 6.88 1.31 -4.92
N ALA A 64 5.58 1.05 -4.91
CA ALA A 64 4.89 0.42 -6.03
C ALA A 64 4.46 1.41 -7.11
N LEU A 65 4.59 2.70 -6.86
CA LEU A 65 4.03 3.73 -7.74
C LEU A 65 5.10 4.34 -8.65
N SER A 66 4.67 4.73 -9.85
CA SER A 66 5.51 5.55 -10.70
C SER A 66 5.64 6.94 -10.06
N GLU A 67 6.64 7.70 -10.50
CA GLU A 67 6.83 9.07 -10.01
C GLU A 67 5.58 9.91 -10.23
N GLU A 68 4.95 9.71 -11.36
CA GLU A 68 3.76 10.46 -11.73
C GLU A 68 2.62 10.21 -10.76
N ILE A 69 2.38 8.95 -10.47
CA ILE A 69 1.30 8.58 -9.55
C ILE A 69 1.66 8.98 -8.12
N PHE A 70 2.92 8.78 -7.75
CA PHE A 70 3.40 9.18 -6.43
C PHE A 70 3.15 10.66 -6.18
N ALA A 71 3.39 11.50 -7.19
CA ALA A 71 3.20 12.93 -7.05
C ALA A 71 1.77 13.30 -6.68
N ARG A 72 0.82 12.45 -7.04
CA ARG A 72 -0.59 12.72 -6.75
C ARG A 72 -1.01 12.30 -5.35
N VAL A 73 -0.28 11.39 -4.73
CA VAL A 73 -0.72 10.82 -3.46
C VAL A 73 0.28 10.98 -2.33
N HIS A 74 1.44 11.58 -2.59
CA HIS A 74 2.52 11.61 -1.58
C HIS A 74 2.14 12.37 -0.32
N SER A 75 1.14 13.25 -0.39
CA SER A 75 0.75 14.04 0.78
C SER A 75 -0.20 13.28 1.72
N LYS A 76 -0.66 12.10 1.30
CA LYS A 76 -1.54 11.31 2.15
C LYS A 76 -0.77 10.77 3.34
N LYS A 77 -1.43 10.71 4.50
CA LYS A 77 -0.74 10.40 5.74
C LYS A 77 -0.73 8.93 6.09
N THR A 78 -1.73 8.18 5.67
CA THR A 78 -1.83 6.78 6.04
C THR A 78 -1.93 5.89 4.82
N ALA A 79 -1.60 4.61 5.01
CA ALA A 79 -1.73 3.64 3.93
C ALA A 79 -3.15 3.58 3.40
N HIS A 80 -4.14 3.68 4.31
CA HIS A 80 -5.54 3.64 3.88
C HIS A 80 -5.88 4.83 2.98
N GLU A 81 -5.40 6.02 3.33
CA GLU A 81 -5.66 7.21 2.52
C GLU A 81 -5.03 7.08 1.13
N ILE A 82 -3.83 6.53 1.08
CA ILE A 82 -3.17 6.29 -0.21
C ILE A 82 -3.98 5.28 -1.03
N TRP A 83 -4.38 4.19 -0.38
CA TRP A 83 -5.15 3.13 -1.02
C TRP A 83 -6.42 3.67 -1.65
N GLU A 84 -7.15 4.48 -0.89
CA GLU A 84 -8.38 5.08 -1.41
C GLU A 84 -8.14 6.10 -2.50
N ALA A 85 -7.09 6.90 -2.36
CA ALA A 85 -6.77 7.89 -3.37
C ALA A 85 -6.44 7.23 -4.72
N LEU A 86 -5.80 6.08 -4.69
CA LEU A 86 -5.46 5.39 -5.92
C LEU A 86 -6.70 4.91 -6.68
N GLU A 87 -7.79 4.66 -5.97
CA GLU A 87 -9.04 4.27 -6.63
C GLU A 87 -9.63 5.40 -7.47
N ALA A 88 -9.29 6.62 -7.13
CA ALA A 88 -9.85 7.79 -7.81
C ALA A 88 -8.98 8.29 -8.98
N ILE A 89 -7.84 7.67 -9.19
CA ILE A 89 -6.94 8.09 -10.27
C ILE A 89 -7.32 7.52 -11.65
#